data_1555b625ec6a31ab88c0882d0d506a12
#
_entry.id   1555b625ec6a31ab88c0882d0d506a12
#
_cell.length_a   1.000
_cell.length_b   1.000
_cell.length_c   1.000
_cell.angle_alpha   90.00
_cell.angle_beta   90.00
_cell.angle_gamma   90.00
#
_symmetry.space_group_name_H-M   'P 1'
#
loop_
_entity.id
_entity.type
_entity.pdbx_description
1 polymer ?
#
loop_
_entity_poly.entity_id
_entity_poly.type
_entity_poly.pdbx_seq_one_letter_code
_entity_poly.pdbx_strand_id
1 'polypeptide(L)'
;MKKSPPPNPIIFYDIPSDKVGCWSPNTWKIRYALNYKGLPFRTEWVEYPDIEAKCKEIGAEPTGTRDDKPLYTFPVIQDPNTGRVVSDGPKIARYLDDAYPDTPKLFPPGTEEKQDAVFAELIQKGGPALRPLVIPPVVNILNGVSKPYFRTTREKMFGGKLEELVPQGEDRKAALEHMREAFEAFAKRLDEGGPFILGDKPNFADFIVGGFLQWFRVTLGEDSDLWQAVSVWGNGRLLKYLEDLRPYEGNPRA
;
A
#
# COMPACT_ATOMS: atom_id res chain seq x y z
N MET A 1 -9.45 11.40 29.25
CA MET A 1 -8.43 12.40 28.84
C MET A 1 -7.66 11.81 27.67
N LYS A 2 -7.57 12.52 26.53
CA LYS A 2 -6.66 12.10 25.44
C LYS A 2 -5.23 12.24 25.99
N LYS A 3 -4.46 11.15 26.01
CA LYS A 3 -3.02 11.24 26.29
C LYS A 3 -2.35 12.13 25.24
N SER A 4 -1.35 12.90 25.66
CA SER A 4 -0.52 13.64 24.74
C SER A 4 0.14 12.66 23.73
N PRO A 5 0.34 13.08 22.47
CA PRO A 5 1.07 12.25 21.51
C PRO A 5 2.47 11.88 22.04
N PRO A 6 3.07 10.80 21.55
CA PRO A 6 4.40 10.41 21.98
C PRO A 6 5.41 11.53 21.72
N PRO A 7 6.40 11.73 22.60
CA PRO A 7 7.31 12.89 22.54
C PRO A 7 8.22 12.89 21.31
N ASN A 8 8.52 11.71 20.77
CA ASN A 8 9.41 11.57 19.62
C ASN A 8 8.63 11.01 18.42
N PRO A 9 8.79 11.60 17.22
CA PRO A 9 8.15 11.09 16.03
C PRO A 9 8.68 9.70 15.67
N ILE A 10 7.79 8.81 15.24
CA ILE A 10 8.14 7.51 14.67
C ILE A 10 8.92 7.75 13.37
N ILE A 11 10.00 6.99 13.13
CA ILE A 11 10.70 7.01 11.87
C ILE A 11 10.04 5.98 10.95
N PHE A 12 9.51 6.44 9.83
CA PHE A 12 8.83 5.62 8.84
C PHE A 12 9.66 5.55 7.56
N TYR A 13 10.09 4.35 7.17
CA TYR A 13 10.92 4.13 5.99
C TYR A 13 10.06 3.86 4.77
N ASP A 14 10.26 4.65 3.71
CA ASP A 14 9.51 4.61 2.46
C ASP A 14 10.43 4.74 1.24
N ILE A 15 9.90 4.44 0.05
CA ILE A 15 10.65 4.45 -1.21
C ILE A 15 10.31 5.73 -1.97
N PRO A 16 11.30 6.57 -2.32
CA PRO A 16 11.04 7.88 -2.92
C PRO A 16 10.60 7.79 -4.37
N SER A 17 9.87 8.83 -4.77
CA SER A 17 9.70 9.25 -6.15
C SER A 17 9.70 10.78 -6.20
N ASP A 18 10.66 11.36 -6.93
CA ASP A 18 10.71 12.81 -7.13
C ASP A 18 9.49 13.31 -7.91
N LYS A 19 8.86 12.44 -8.69
CA LYS A 19 7.68 12.77 -9.49
C LYS A 19 6.41 12.84 -8.66
N VAL A 20 6.16 11.84 -7.80
CA VAL A 20 4.85 11.64 -7.15
C VAL A 20 4.92 11.56 -5.62
N GLY A 21 6.11 11.57 -5.01
CA GLY A 21 6.28 11.36 -3.57
C GLY A 21 6.09 9.89 -3.17
N CYS A 22 5.29 9.62 -2.15
CA CYS A 22 4.96 8.24 -1.79
C CYS A 22 4.09 7.58 -2.86
N TRP A 23 4.40 6.33 -3.19
CA TRP A 23 3.75 5.63 -4.31
C TRP A 23 3.48 4.16 -4.02
N SER A 24 4.31 3.50 -3.21
CA SER A 24 4.19 2.06 -2.95
C SER A 24 2.89 1.73 -2.19
N PRO A 25 2.08 0.76 -2.65
CA PRO A 25 0.87 0.36 -1.94
C PRO A 25 1.18 -0.21 -0.55
N ASN A 26 2.39 -0.77 -0.39
CA ASN A 26 2.80 -1.36 0.88
C ASN A 26 3.16 -0.32 1.93
N THR A 27 3.74 0.81 1.54
CA THR A 27 4.05 1.91 2.47
C THR A 27 2.84 2.81 2.68
N TRP A 28 1.99 3.02 1.66
CA TRP A 28 0.75 3.79 1.79
C TRP A 28 -0.14 3.30 2.94
N LYS A 29 -0.34 1.98 3.08
CA LYS A 29 -1.19 1.44 4.15
C LYS A 29 -0.71 1.80 5.56
N ILE A 30 0.62 1.96 5.74
CA ILE A 30 1.19 2.36 7.04
C ILE A 30 1.15 3.88 7.21
N ARG A 31 1.34 4.66 6.15
CA ARG A 31 1.13 6.11 6.17
C ARG A 31 -0.30 6.45 6.60
N TYR A 32 -1.29 5.80 6.01
CA TYR A 32 -2.69 5.89 6.43
C TYR A 32 -2.88 5.52 7.91
N ALA A 33 -2.31 4.40 8.34
CA ALA A 33 -2.43 3.93 9.72
C ALA A 33 -1.84 4.91 10.74
N LEU A 34 -0.66 5.46 10.48
CA LEU A 34 -0.01 6.45 11.34
C LEU A 34 -0.84 7.73 11.44
N ASN A 35 -1.34 8.24 10.31
CA ASN A 35 -2.20 9.43 10.28
C ASN A 35 -3.54 9.20 10.98
N TYR A 36 -4.19 8.06 10.75
CA TYR A 36 -5.45 7.69 11.40
C TYR A 36 -5.32 7.62 12.92
N LYS A 37 -4.23 7.06 13.40
CA LYS A 37 -3.93 7.00 14.84
C LYS A 37 -3.49 8.35 15.42
N GLY A 38 -3.22 9.35 14.57
CA GLY A 38 -2.70 10.65 14.99
C GLY A 38 -1.31 10.58 15.61
N LEU A 39 -0.50 9.61 15.20
CA LEU A 39 0.85 9.42 15.68
C LEU A 39 1.83 10.29 14.86
N PRO A 40 2.64 11.12 15.51
CA PRO A 40 3.64 11.92 14.80
C PRO A 40 4.71 10.99 14.21
N PHE A 41 5.05 11.21 12.95
CA PHE A 41 6.11 10.48 12.26
C PHE A 41 6.88 11.38 11.30
N ARG A 42 8.07 10.96 10.94
CA ARG A 42 8.86 11.52 9.85
C ARG A 42 9.22 10.40 8.87
N THR A 43 9.18 10.71 7.58
CA THR A 43 9.56 9.75 6.54
C THR A 43 11.08 9.79 6.33
N GLU A 44 11.70 8.63 6.31
CA GLU A 44 13.05 8.42 5.82
C GLU A 44 12.99 7.73 4.46
N TRP A 45 13.41 8.46 3.43
CA TRP A 45 13.35 8.00 2.05
C TRP A 45 14.58 7.18 1.70
N VAL A 46 14.38 5.96 1.21
CA VAL A 46 15.46 5.02 0.87
C VAL A 46 15.22 4.43 -0.51
N GLU A 47 16.20 4.56 -1.39
CA GLU A 47 16.15 4.00 -2.74
C GLU A 47 16.18 2.47 -2.73
N TYR A 48 15.59 1.83 -3.74
CA TYR A 48 15.49 0.36 -3.80
C TYR A 48 16.81 -0.39 -3.56
N PRO A 49 17.95 0.00 -4.17
CA PRO A 49 19.21 -0.70 -3.96
C PRO A 49 19.72 -0.66 -2.52
N ASP A 50 19.33 0.35 -1.75
CA ASP A 50 19.85 0.61 -0.40
C ASP A 50 18.96 0.02 0.71
N ILE A 51 17.78 -0.53 0.37
CA ILE A 51 16.80 -1.07 1.35
C ILE A 51 17.44 -2.13 2.25
N GLU A 52 18.14 -3.11 1.67
CA GLU A 52 18.74 -4.19 2.46
C GLU A 52 19.82 -3.65 3.43
N ALA A 53 20.67 -2.76 2.95
CA ALA A 53 21.73 -2.15 3.77
C ALA A 53 21.14 -1.34 4.92
N LYS A 54 20.12 -0.51 4.64
CA LYS A 54 19.40 0.29 5.63
C LYS A 54 18.69 -0.60 6.66
N CYS A 55 17.99 -1.64 6.23
CA CYS A 55 17.32 -2.57 7.15
C CYS A 55 18.33 -3.22 8.12
N LYS A 56 19.48 -3.66 7.62
CA LYS A 56 20.54 -4.24 8.47
C LYS A 56 21.15 -3.21 9.43
N GLU A 57 21.37 -1.98 8.96
CA GLU A 57 21.89 -0.87 9.77
C GLU A 57 21.01 -0.59 11.00
N ILE A 58 19.69 -0.56 10.80
CA ILE A 58 18.72 -0.25 11.86
C ILE A 58 18.25 -1.46 12.67
N GLY A 59 18.74 -2.68 12.33
CA GLY A 59 18.33 -3.91 12.99
C GLY A 59 16.91 -4.38 12.64
N ALA A 60 16.40 -4.05 11.43
CA ALA A 60 15.10 -4.51 10.96
C ALA A 60 15.16 -5.98 10.54
N GLU A 61 14.15 -6.76 10.93
CA GLU A 61 14.04 -8.16 10.52
C GLU A 61 13.66 -8.29 9.04
N PRO A 62 14.13 -9.35 8.35
CA PRO A 62 13.71 -9.65 6.99
C PRO A 62 12.21 -9.96 6.95
N THR A 63 11.57 -9.60 5.83
CA THR A 63 10.13 -9.82 5.59
C THR A 63 9.83 -11.17 4.93
N GLY A 64 10.85 -11.92 4.56
CA GLY A 64 10.75 -13.23 3.92
C GLY A 64 12.09 -13.71 3.40
N THR A 65 12.04 -14.61 2.41
CA THR A 65 13.22 -15.13 1.71
C THR A 65 13.03 -15.02 0.18
N ARG A 66 14.13 -14.83 -0.52
CA ARG A 66 14.19 -14.89 -1.98
C ARG A 66 15.51 -15.56 -2.41
N ASP A 67 15.43 -16.59 -3.27
CA ASP A 67 16.60 -17.38 -3.68
C ASP A 67 17.44 -17.85 -2.46
N ASP A 68 16.75 -18.38 -1.43
CA ASP A 68 17.30 -18.86 -0.14
C ASP A 68 18.06 -17.79 0.70
N LYS A 69 17.89 -16.51 0.36
CA LYS A 69 18.48 -15.38 1.09
C LYS A 69 17.42 -14.55 1.80
N PRO A 70 17.74 -13.95 2.95
CA PRO A 70 16.84 -13.01 3.59
C PRO A 70 16.41 -11.89 2.64
N LEU A 71 15.10 -11.62 2.59
CA LEU A 71 14.52 -10.54 1.79
C LEU A 71 14.11 -9.38 2.70
N TYR A 72 14.68 -8.21 2.44
CA TYR A 72 14.34 -6.99 3.14
C TYR A 72 13.46 -6.11 2.25
N THR A 73 12.34 -5.64 2.80
CA THR A 73 11.39 -4.78 2.08
C THR A 73 10.81 -3.71 2.99
N PHE A 74 10.25 -2.66 2.42
CA PHE A 74 9.46 -1.68 3.14
C PHE A 74 7.95 -1.97 3.00
N PRO A 75 7.14 -1.54 3.99
CA PRO A 75 7.46 -0.60 5.09
C PRO A 75 8.27 -1.20 6.25
N VAL A 76 9.03 -0.32 6.91
CA VAL A 76 9.65 -0.53 8.22
C VAL A 76 9.37 0.72 9.05
N ILE A 77 9.18 0.58 10.35
CA ILE A 77 9.19 1.68 11.30
C ILE A 77 10.24 1.46 12.37
N GLN A 78 10.81 2.56 12.86
CA GLN A 78 11.60 2.59 14.07
C GLN A 78 10.91 3.54 15.06
N ASP A 79 10.55 3.02 16.21
CA ASP A 79 9.87 3.77 17.24
C ASP A 79 10.83 4.15 18.39
N PRO A 80 11.29 5.39 18.45
CA PRO A 80 12.23 5.83 19.48
C PRO A 80 11.62 5.87 20.87
N ASN A 81 10.29 5.85 20.99
CA ASN A 81 9.62 5.87 22.30
C ASN A 81 9.65 4.50 23.01
N THR A 82 9.82 3.42 22.24
CA THR A 82 9.88 2.05 22.76
C THR A 82 11.21 1.35 22.45
N GLY A 83 12.03 1.93 21.56
CA GLY A 83 13.26 1.33 21.03
C GLY A 83 13.01 0.20 20.01
N ARG A 84 11.78 -0.01 19.56
CA ARG A 84 11.43 -1.11 18.65
C ARG A 84 11.65 -0.72 17.18
N VAL A 85 12.15 -1.68 16.41
CA VAL A 85 12.16 -1.67 14.95
C VAL A 85 11.21 -2.77 14.48
N VAL A 86 10.25 -2.44 13.61
CA VAL A 86 9.22 -3.38 13.16
C VAL A 86 9.14 -3.35 11.64
N SER A 87 9.29 -4.51 11.02
CA SER A 87 9.13 -4.75 9.57
C SER A 87 7.80 -5.41 9.28
N ASP A 88 7.29 -5.26 8.05
CA ASP A 88 6.06 -5.85 7.53
C ASP A 88 4.78 -5.11 7.95
N GLY A 89 3.94 -4.78 6.97
CA GLY A 89 2.76 -3.93 7.19
C GLY A 89 1.78 -4.44 8.24
N PRO A 90 1.30 -5.69 8.18
CA PRO A 90 0.44 -6.27 9.21
C PRO A 90 1.07 -6.28 10.60
N LYS A 91 2.37 -6.60 10.71
CA LYS A 91 3.09 -6.58 11.99
C LYS A 91 3.20 -5.17 12.56
N ILE A 92 3.49 -4.18 11.69
CA ILE A 92 3.53 -2.77 12.09
C ILE A 92 2.16 -2.34 12.60
N ALA A 93 1.08 -2.65 11.88
CA ALA A 93 -0.26 -2.25 12.27
C ALA A 93 -0.68 -2.83 13.64
N ARG A 94 -0.39 -4.12 13.90
CA ARG A 94 -0.63 -4.74 15.21
C ARG A 94 0.23 -4.10 16.30
N TYR A 95 1.51 -3.89 16.03
CA TYR A 95 2.41 -3.19 16.96
C TYR A 95 1.87 -1.80 17.34
N LEU A 96 1.39 -1.03 16.37
CA LEU A 96 0.82 0.30 16.64
C LEU A 96 -0.44 0.23 17.51
N ASP A 97 -1.27 -0.80 17.37
CA ASP A 97 -2.44 -1.00 18.23
C ASP A 97 -2.07 -1.40 19.65
N ASP A 98 -1.00 -2.18 19.82
CA ASP A 98 -0.51 -2.63 21.13
C ASP A 98 0.26 -1.53 21.85
N ALA A 99 1.18 -0.84 21.15
CA ALA A 99 2.02 0.20 21.76
C ALA A 99 1.24 1.50 22.05
N TYR A 100 0.20 1.78 21.26
CA TYR A 100 -0.62 2.99 21.38
C TYR A 100 -2.12 2.68 21.52
N PRO A 101 -2.52 1.99 22.63
CA PRO A 101 -3.88 1.49 22.79
C PRO A 101 -4.96 2.56 22.93
N ASP A 102 -4.58 3.78 23.32
CA ASP A 102 -5.49 4.92 23.50
C ASP A 102 -5.80 5.68 22.20
N THR A 103 -5.21 5.25 21.06
CA THR A 103 -5.49 5.79 19.72
C THR A 103 -6.54 4.96 18.98
N PRO A 104 -7.13 5.45 17.87
CA PRO A 104 -8.07 4.66 17.10
C PRO A 104 -7.52 3.30 16.71
N LYS A 105 -8.31 2.23 16.84
CA LYS A 105 -7.88 0.86 16.57
C LYS A 105 -7.89 0.57 15.07
N LEU A 106 -6.79 -0.05 14.59
CA LEU A 106 -6.65 -0.57 13.24
C LEU A 106 -7.36 -1.92 13.11
N PHE A 107 -7.35 -2.70 14.20
CA PHE A 107 -8.07 -3.95 14.33
C PHE A 107 -9.06 -3.84 15.50
N PRO A 108 -10.28 -3.33 15.29
CA PRO A 108 -11.32 -3.39 16.31
C PRO A 108 -11.56 -4.83 16.75
N PRO A 109 -11.89 -5.09 18.03
CA PRO A 109 -12.06 -6.44 18.56
C PRO A 109 -13.00 -7.31 17.73
N GLY A 110 -12.56 -8.52 17.36
CA GLY A 110 -13.33 -9.49 16.58
C GLY A 110 -13.45 -9.19 15.09
N THR A 111 -12.64 -8.27 14.55
CA THR A 111 -12.69 -7.91 13.11
C THR A 111 -11.54 -8.49 12.28
N GLU A 112 -10.51 -9.05 12.90
CA GLU A 112 -9.29 -9.48 12.22
C GLU A 112 -9.55 -10.47 11.09
N GLU A 113 -10.28 -11.57 11.37
CA GLU A 113 -10.61 -12.57 10.35
C GLU A 113 -11.41 -11.98 9.18
N LYS A 114 -12.31 -11.03 9.46
CA LYS A 114 -13.08 -10.35 8.42
C LYS A 114 -12.20 -9.47 7.55
N GLN A 115 -11.24 -8.76 8.14
CA GLN A 115 -10.28 -7.93 7.42
C GLN A 115 -9.37 -8.79 6.53
N ASP A 116 -8.84 -9.89 7.06
CA ASP A 116 -7.99 -10.82 6.32
C ASP A 116 -8.76 -11.46 5.15
N ALA A 117 -10.03 -11.83 5.34
CA ALA A 117 -10.87 -12.41 4.30
C ALA A 117 -11.14 -11.43 3.15
N VAL A 118 -11.43 -10.17 3.44
CA VAL A 118 -11.64 -9.14 2.40
C VAL A 118 -10.38 -8.92 1.57
N PHE A 119 -9.24 -8.84 2.23
CA PHE A 119 -7.96 -8.66 1.55
C PHE A 119 -7.61 -9.87 0.68
N ALA A 120 -7.77 -11.09 1.22
CA ALA A 120 -7.53 -12.32 0.47
C ALA A 120 -8.41 -12.41 -0.79
N GLU A 121 -9.70 -12.07 -0.68
CA GLU A 121 -10.62 -12.05 -1.81
C GLU A 121 -10.20 -11.06 -2.91
N LEU A 122 -9.81 -9.83 -2.53
CA LEU A 122 -9.34 -8.82 -3.48
C LEU A 122 -8.08 -9.25 -4.21
N ILE A 123 -7.10 -9.83 -3.49
CA ILE A 123 -5.86 -10.31 -4.10
C ILE A 123 -6.12 -11.52 -5.00
N GLN A 124 -6.98 -12.43 -4.59
CA GLN A 124 -7.31 -13.62 -5.39
C GLN A 124 -8.04 -13.25 -6.68
N LYS A 125 -9.04 -12.37 -6.59
CA LYS A 125 -9.86 -11.99 -7.74
C LYS A 125 -9.18 -10.96 -8.65
N GLY A 126 -8.57 -9.92 -8.09
CA GLY A 126 -8.00 -8.82 -8.87
C GLY A 126 -6.51 -8.96 -9.18
N GLY A 127 -5.75 -9.60 -8.30
CA GLY A 127 -4.29 -9.62 -8.35
C GLY A 127 -3.66 -10.12 -9.66
N PRO A 128 -4.12 -11.22 -10.26
CA PRO A 128 -3.56 -11.73 -11.51
C PRO A 128 -3.68 -10.75 -12.69
N ALA A 129 -4.85 -10.10 -12.82
CA ALA A 129 -5.09 -9.13 -13.88
C ALA A 129 -4.39 -7.79 -13.62
N LEU A 130 -4.30 -7.40 -12.35
CA LEU A 130 -3.76 -6.13 -11.89
C LEU A 130 -2.24 -6.02 -12.10
N ARG A 131 -1.50 -7.09 -11.77
CA ARG A 131 -0.03 -7.08 -11.81
C ARG A 131 0.55 -6.68 -13.16
N PRO A 132 0.16 -7.30 -14.30
CA PRO A 132 0.72 -6.94 -15.59
C PRO A 132 0.29 -5.55 -16.09
N LEU A 133 -0.79 -4.98 -15.54
CA LEU A 133 -1.27 -3.66 -15.94
C LEU A 133 -0.58 -2.52 -15.17
N VAL A 134 -0.21 -2.74 -13.91
CA VAL A 134 0.27 -1.64 -13.03
C VAL A 134 1.75 -1.76 -12.67
N ILE A 135 2.34 -2.97 -12.60
CA ILE A 135 3.76 -3.11 -12.25
C ILE A 135 4.70 -2.52 -13.32
N PRO A 136 4.52 -2.81 -14.63
CA PRO A 136 5.43 -2.26 -15.64
C PRO A 136 5.53 -0.72 -15.64
N PRO A 137 4.43 0.05 -15.56
CA PRO A 137 4.52 1.51 -15.53
C PRO A 137 5.20 2.10 -14.29
N VAL A 138 5.36 1.35 -13.19
CA VAL A 138 6.08 1.84 -12.00
C VAL A 138 7.49 2.37 -12.35
N VAL A 139 8.18 1.76 -13.30
CA VAL A 139 9.51 2.21 -13.72
C VAL A 139 9.53 3.69 -14.17
N ASN A 140 8.40 4.22 -14.63
CA ASN A 140 8.29 5.59 -15.13
C ASN A 140 8.24 6.63 -14.01
N ILE A 141 7.83 6.24 -12.81
CA ILE A 141 7.74 7.14 -11.65
C ILE A 141 8.94 7.01 -10.71
N LEU A 142 9.75 5.96 -10.82
CA LEU A 142 10.92 5.76 -9.97
C LEU A 142 12.04 6.75 -10.29
N ASN A 143 12.86 7.04 -9.29
CA ASN A 143 14.11 7.79 -9.44
C ASN A 143 15.15 6.99 -10.22
N GLY A 144 16.12 7.68 -10.82
CA GLY A 144 17.13 7.09 -11.69
C GLY A 144 17.91 5.94 -11.05
N VAL A 145 18.18 6.02 -9.76
CA VAL A 145 18.88 4.99 -8.96
C VAL A 145 18.06 3.71 -8.82
N SER A 146 16.77 3.83 -8.57
CA SER A 146 15.86 2.69 -8.35
C SER A 146 15.41 1.99 -9.63
N LYS A 147 15.39 2.68 -10.79
CA LYS A 147 14.90 2.11 -12.06
C LYS A 147 15.60 0.82 -12.48
N PRO A 148 16.95 0.75 -12.55
CA PRO A 148 17.64 -0.48 -12.96
C PRO A 148 17.37 -1.64 -12.02
N TYR A 149 17.39 -1.37 -10.70
CA TYR A 149 17.11 -2.38 -9.68
C TYR A 149 15.69 -2.95 -9.83
N PHE A 150 14.70 -2.06 -9.95
CA PHE A 150 13.29 -2.47 -10.11
C PHE A 150 13.12 -3.31 -11.36
N ARG A 151 13.62 -2.83 -12.51
CA ARG A 151 13.55 -3.54 -13.78
C ARG A 151 14.15 -4.94 -13.66
N THR A 152 15.41 -5.05 -13.29
CA THR A 152 16.10 -6.34 -13.20
C THR A 152 15.39 -7.33 -12.27
N THR A 153 14.94 -6.86 -11.11
CA THR A 153 14.28 -7.74 -10.13
C THR A 153 12.89 -8.18 -10.59
N ARG A 154 12.13 -7.32 -11.28
CA ARG A 154 10.78 -7.66 -11.76
C ARG A 154 10.81 -8.50 -13.03
N GLU A 155 11.71 -8.20 -13.96
CA GLU A 155 11.93 -9.02 -15.16
C GLU A 155 12.38 -10.43 -14.80
N LYS A 156 13.28 -10.59 -13.82
CA LYS A 156 13.63 -11.91 -13.28
C LYS A 156 12.42 -12.61 -12.64
N MET A 157 11.61 -11.89 -11.87
CA MET A 157 10.44 -12.44 -11.16
C MET A 157 9.36 -12.93 -12.12
N PHE A 158 9.14 -12.23 -13.23
CA PHE A 158 8.08 -12.52 -14.18
C PHE A 158 8.54 -13.29 -15.41
N GLY A 159 9.84 -13.48 -15.58
CA GLY A 159 10.41 -14.27 -16.68
C GLY A 159 10.36 -13.59 -18.05
N GLY A 160 10.24 -12.24 -18.10
CA GLY A 160 10.17 -11.46 -19.35
C GLY A 160 10.44 -9.98 -19.12
N LYS A 161 10.59 -9.20 -20.20
CA LYS A 161 10.76 -7.76 -20.12
C LYS A 161 9.47 -7.09 -19.66
N LEU A 162 9.59 -5.99 -18.90
CA LEU A 162 8.42 -5.29 -18.35
C LEU A 162 7.42 -4.88 -19.44
N GLU A 163 7.90 -4.45 -20.59
CA GLU A 163 7.07 -4.04 -21.73
C GLU A 163 6.28 -5.21 -22.35
N GLU A 164 6.85 -6.42 -22.31
CA GLU A 164 6.24 -7.65 -22.83
C GLU A 164 5.18 -8.23 -21.90
N LEU A 165 5.21 -7.83 -20.61
CA LEU A 165 4.23 -8.29 -19.61
C LEU A 165 2.88 -7.58 -19.76
N VAL A 166 2.84 -6.40 -20.39
CA VAL A 166 1.59 -5.64 -20.56
C VAL A 166 0.72 -6.32 -21.61
N PRO A 167 -0.45 -6.86 -21.22
CA PRO A 167 -1.31 -7.56 -22.18
C PRO A 167 -1.81 -6.59 -23.27
N GLN A 168 -1.95 -7.11 -24.48
CA GLN A 168 -2.40 -6.38 -25.67
C GLN A 168 -3.68 -7.00 -26.26
N GLY A 169 -4.37 -6.25 -27.12
CA GLY A 169 -5.53 -6.76 -27.85
C GLY A 169 -6.60 -7.37 -26.94
N GLU A 170 -7.04 -8.59 -27.25
CA GLU A 170 -8.10 -9.28 -26.51
C GLU A 170 -7.67 -9.68 -25.09
N ASP A 171 -6.40 -10.03 -24.87
CA ASP A 171 -5.88 -10.34 -23.53
C ASP A 171 -5.94 -9.11 -22.61
N ARG A 172 -5.70 -7.91 -23.15
CA ARG A 172 -5.87 -6.66 -22.39
C ARG A 172 -7.31 -6.42 -22.02
N LYS A 173 -8.24 -6.64 -22.95
CA LYS A 173 -9.67 -6.49 -22.67
C LYS A 173 -10.14 -7.46 -21.60
N ALA A 174 -9.72 -8.73 -21.69
CA ALA A 174 -10.03 -9.75 -20.68
C ALA A 174 -9.48 -9.38 -19.30
N ALA A 175 -8.24 -8.90 -19.23
CA ALA A 175 -7.63 -8.45 -17.97
C ALA A 175 -8.37 -7.25 -17.36
N LEU A 176 -8.77 -6.28 -18.18
CA LEU A 176 -9.55 -5.12 -17.74
C LEU A 176 -10.93 -5.51 -17.23
N GLU A 177 -11.61 -6.42 -17.93
CA GLU A 177 -12.92 -6.92 -17.53
C GLU A 177 -12.86 -7.66 -16.20
N HIS A 178 -11.89 -8.55 -16.06
CA HIS A 178 -11.66 -9.28 -14.80
C HIS A 178 -11.37 -8.34 -13.62
N MET A 179 -10.58 -7.30 -13.87
CA MET A 179 -10.28 -6.28 -12.87
C MET A 179 -11.54 -5.47 -12.53
N ARG A 180 -12.36 -5.10 -13.53
CA ARG A 180 -13.63 -4.40 -13.34
C ARG A 180 -14.58 -5.21 -12.46
N GLU A 181 -14.78 -6.49 -12.76
CA GLU A 181 -15.64 -7.37 -11.96
C GLU A 181 -15.21 -7.42 -10.48
N ALA A 182 -13.88 -7.54 -10.22
CA ALA A 182 -13.37 -7.57 -8.86
C ALA A 182 -13.63 -6.25 -8.10
N PHE A 183 -13.42 -5.12 -8.76
CA PHE A 183 -13.65 -3.80 -8.16
C PHE A 183 -15.14 -3.46 -8.00
N GLU A 184 -16.00 -3.85 -8.94
CA GLU A 184 -17.45 -3.69 -8.82
C GLU A 184 -18.03 -4.54 -7.68
N ALA A 185 -17.54 -5.77 -7.51
CA ALA A 185 -17.92 -6.61 -6.36
C ALA A 185 -17.48 -5.96 -5.02
N PHE A 186 -16.31 -5.33 -4.98
CA PHE A 186 -15.88 -4.58 -3.81
C PHE A 186 -16.72 -3.32 -3.57
N ALA A 187 -17.02 -2.55 -4.62
CA ALA A 187 -17.89 -1.37 -4.53
C ALA A 187 -19.28 -1.72 -3.97
N LYS A 188 -19.88 -2.81 -4.47
CA LYS A 188 -21.15 -3.32 -3.96
C LYS A 188 -21.08 -3.65 -2.46
N ARG A 189 -20.02 -4.28 -2.01
CA ARG A 189 -19.82 -4.56 -0.57
C ARG A 189 -19.79 -3.28 0.28
N LEU A 190 -19.15 -2.22 -0.23
CA LEU A 190 -19.13 -0.93 0.45
C LEU A 190 -20.54 -0.29 0.51
N ASP A 191 -21.34 -0.43 -0.55
CA ASP A 191 -22.71 0.10 -0.57
C ASP A 191 -23.62 -0.61 0.45
N GLU A 192 -23.38 -1.89 0.70
CA GLU A 192 -24.11 -2.68 1.68
C GLU A 192 -23.64 -2.44 3.13
N GLY A 193 -22.34 -2.11 3.33
CA GLY A 193 -21.69 -2.02 4.64
C GLY A 193 -21.44 -0.63 5.19
N GLY A 194 -21.43 0.41 4.35
CA GLY A 194 -21.16 1.80 4.73
C GLY A 194 -19.96 2.41 4.00
N PRO A 195 -19.44 3.56 4.46
CA PRO A 195 -18.32 4.24 3.81
C PRO A 195 -17.03 3.39 3.78
N PHE A 196 -16.83 2.51 4.75
CA PHE A 196 -15.66 1.64 4.88
C PHE A 196 -16.04 0.16 4.98
N ILE A 197 -15.07 -0.72 4.87
CA ILE A 197 -15.23 -2.19 4.82
C ILE A 197 -16.06 -2.76 5.98
N LEU A 198 -15.92 -2.17 7.17
CA LEU A 198 -16.60 -2.63 8.39
C LEU A 198 -17.53 -1.56 9.01
N GLY A 199 -18.05 -0.63 8.21
CA GLY A 199 -19.01 0.39 8.65
C GLY A 199 -18.46 1.82 8.57
N ASP A 200 -18.71 2.62 9.63
CA ASP A 200 -18.52 4.07 9.60
C ASP A 200 -17.08 4.55 9.86
N LYS A 201 -16.19 3.65 10.29
CA LYS A 201 -14.79 3.99 10.60
C LYS A 201 -13.84 3.12 9.79
N PRO A 202 -12.75 3.72 9.26
CA PRO A 202 -11.76 2.94 8.56
C PRO A 202 -11.00 2.01 9.53
N ASN A 203 -10.51 0.93 8.97
CA ASN A 203 -9.71 -0.10 9.63
C ASN A 203 -8.49 -0.44 8.76
N PHE A 204 -7.67 -1.40 9.18
CA PHE A 204 -6.44 -1.70 8.45
C PHE A 204 -6.69 -2.26 7.03
N ALA A 205 -7.76 -3.02 6.82
CA ALA A 205 -8.13 -3.49 5.48
C ALA A 205 -8.47 -2.33 4.55
N ASP A 206 -9.13 -1.28 5.05
CA ASP A 206 -9.39 -0.07 4.26
C ASP A 206 -8.08 0.60 3.82
N PHE A 207 -7.09 0.66 4.69
CA PHE A 207 -5.79 1.25 4.37
C PHE A 207 -4.99 0.41 3.37
N ILE A 208 -5.15 -0.91 3.39
CA ILE A 208 -4.59 -1.79 2.36
C ILE A 208 -5.21 -1.48 1.00
N VAL A 209 -6.55 -1.47 0.92
CA VAL A 209 -7.26 -1.19 -0.34
C VAL A 209 -7.00 0.23 -0.82
N GLY A 210 -7.08 1.22 0.07
CA GLY A 210 -6.76 2.61 -0.23
C GLY A 210 -5.33 2.77 -0.75
N GLY A 211 -4.37 2.06 -0.16
CA GLY A 211 -2.98 2.04 -0.62
C GLY A 211 -2.83 1.48 -2.04
N PHE A 212 -3.57 0.43 -2.39
CA PHE A 212 -3.60 -0.10 -3.76
C PHE A 212 -4.21 0.91 -4.74
N LEU A 213 -5.33 1.54 -4.40
CA LEU A 213 -5.96 2.54 -5.26
C LEU A 213 -5.07 3.79 -5.45
N GLN A 214 -4.38 4.24 -4.39
CA GLN A 214 -3.37 5.30 -4.50
C GLN A 214 -2.22 4.90 -5.42
N TRP A 215 -1.73 3.67 -5.29
CA TRP A 215 -0.70 3.16 -6.18
C TRP A 215 -1.13 3.19 -7.64
N PHE A 216 -2.36 2.77 -7.95
CA PHE A 216 -2.93 2.90 -9.29
C PHE A 216 -2.91 4.35 -9.77
N ARG A 217 -3.50 5.24 -8.98
CA ARG A 217 -3.63 6.65 -9.31
C ARG A 217 -2.29 7.30 -9.65
N VAL A 218 -1.30 7.13 -8.77
CA VAL A 218 0.00 7.81 -8.94
C VAL A 218 0.91 7.13 -9.97
N THR A 219 0.78 5.81 -10.17
CA THR A 219 1.60 5.06 -11.13
C THR A 219 1.11 5.25 -12.56
N LEU A 220 -0.20 5.23 -12.76
CA LEU A 220 -0.82 5.35 -14.07
C LEU A 220 -0.97 6.81 -14.49
N GLY A 221 -1.16 7.71 -13.54
CA GLY A 221 -1.55 9.10 -13.77
C GLY A 221 -3.07 9.24 -13.90
N GLU A 222 -3.58 10.36 -13.42
CA GLU A 222 -5.04 10.62 -13.38
C GLU A 222 -5.65 10.76 -14.79
N ASP A 223 -4.85 11.17 -15.78
CA ASP A 223 -5.27 11.33 -17.18
C ASP A 223 -5.19 10.02 -17.99
N SER A 224 -4.73 8.91 -17.40
CA SER A 224 -4.63 7.64 -18.11
C SER A 224 -5.98 6.98 -18.33
N ASP A 225 -6.18 6.35 -19.51
CA ASP A 225 -7.42 5.62 -19.83
C ASP A 225 -7.78 4.58 -18.75
N LEU A 226 -6.76 3.93 -18.18
CA LEU A 226 -6.98 2.90 -17.16
C LEU A 226 -7.45 3.51 -15.84
N TRP A 227 -6.85 4.61 -15.39
CA TRP A 227 -7.33 5.28 -14.16
C TRP A 227 -8.73 5.88 -14.38
N GLN A 228 -8.99 6.49 -15.52
CA GLN A 228 -10.30 7.01 -15.87
C GLN A 228 -11.37 5.91 -15.84
N ALA A 229 -11.06 4.71 -16.36
CA ALA A 229 -11.93 3.56 -16.27
C ALA A 229 -12.19 3.14 -14.81
N VAL A 230 -11.12 2.99 -14.00
CA VAL A 230 -11.22 2.64 -12.56
C VAL A 230 -12.07 3.65 -11.79
N SER A 231 -11.93 4.93 -12.09
CA SER A 231 -12.63 6.02 -11.36
C SER A 231 -14.15 5.97 -11.50
N VAL A 232 -14.66 5.37 -12.57
CA VAL A 232 -16.12 5.28 -12.83
C VAL A 232 -16.71 3.90 -12.48
N TRP A 233 -15.89 2.88 -12.23
CA TRP A 233 -16.39 1.56 -11.87
C TRP A 233 -17.17 1.60 -10.55
N GLY A 234 -18.18 0.74 -10.46
CA GLY A 234 -19.10 0.75 -9.32
C GLY A 234 -19.81 2.10 -9.13
N ASN A 235 -20.18 2.77 -10.24
CA ASN A 235 -20.78 4.11 -10.23
C ASN A 235 -19.95 5.16 -9.49
N GLY A 236 -18.62 5.10 -9.63
CA GLY A 236 -17.70 6.03 -8.96
C GLY A 236 -17.48 5.76 -7.46
N ARG A 237 -17.98 4.63 -6.95
CA ARG A 237 -17.87 4.28 -5.53
C ARG A 237 -16.44 4.15 -5.04
N LEU A 238 -15.52 3.69 -5.91
CA LEU A 238 -14.10 3.58 -5.58
C LEU A 238 -13.42 4.94 -5.43
N LEU A 239 -13.76 5.90 -6.28
CA LEU A 239 -13.27 7.27 -6.16
C LEU A 239 -13.79 7.92 -4.88
N LYS A 240 -15.09 7.76 -4.59
CA LYS A 240 -15.69 8.21 -3.33
C LYS A 240 -15.00 7.60 -2.10
N TYR A 241 -14.66 6.32 -2.17
CA TYR A 241 -13.93 5.63 -1.09
C TYR A 241 -12.53 6.22 -0.86
N LEU A 242 -11.81 6.58 -1.92
CA LEU A 242 -10.54 7.31 -1.78
C LEU A 242 -10.73 8.70 -1.19
N GLU A 243 -11.80 9.41 -1.57
CA GLU A 243 -12.13 10.70 -0.96
C GLU A 243 -12.43 10.58 0.54
N ASP A 244 -13.12 9.51 0.95
CA ASP A 244 -13.40 9.23 2.37
C ASP A 244 -12.12 8.89 3.16
N LEU A 245 -11.09 8.34 2.50
CA LEU A 245 -9.76 8.09 3.08
C LEU A 245 -8.83 9.31 3.06
N ARG A 246 -9.14 10.35 2.29
CA ARG A 246 -8.32 11.56 2.10
C ARG A 246 -7.86 12.25 3.39
N PRO A 247 -8.67 12.33 4.47
CA PRO A 247 -8.23 12.90 5.73
C PRO A 247 -7.01 12.22 6.35
N TYR A 248 -6.71 10.98 5.94
CA TYR A 248 -5.62 10.16 6.47
C TYR A 248 -4.41 10.04 5.53
N GLU A 249 -4.42 10.72 4.38
CA GLU A 249 -3.28 10.70 3.43
C GLU A 249 -2.06 11.44 3.99
N GLY A 250 -2.28 12.54 4.69
CA GLY A 250 -1.21 13.43 5.12
C GLY A 250 -0.53 14.11 3.93
N ASN A 251 0.74 14.51 4.12
CA ASN A 251 1.55 15.04 3.03
C ASN A 251 2.33 13.90 2.35
N PRO A 252 2.07 13.59 1.06
CA PRO A 252 2.73 12.49 0.36
C PRO A 252 4.22 12.75 0.06
N ARG A 253 4.71 13.94 0.36
CA ARG A 253 6.13 14.35 0.16
C ARG A 253 6.86 14.63 1.47
N ALA A 254 6.19 14.47 2.62
CA ALA A 254 6.78 14.64 3.95
C ALA A 254 7.38 13.34 4.47
#